data_f1f27a5b688b4e083b80e77893b32940
#
_entry.id   f1f27a5b688b4e083b80e77893b32940
#
_cell.length_a   1.000
_cell.length_b   1.000
_cell.length_c   1.000
_cell.angle_alpha   90.00
_cell.angle_beta   90.00
_cell.angle_gamma   90.00
#
_symmetry.space_group_name_H-M   'P 1'
#
loop_
_entity.id
_entity.type
_entity.pdbx_description
1 polymer ?
#
loop_
_entity_poly.entity_id
_entity_poly.type
_entity_poly.pdbx_seq_one_letter_code
_entity_poly.pdbx_strand_id
1 'polypeptide(L)'
;MALSHELMTDEQRKSVALEYLKAFDNGGVTSTGGGILDLFADDAQVYFPKWGLANGKAEIGKLFGDVGATIKSITHHYSHFNWIFSGSDLVVAEGTSHGEHQDGPWRAGTPEWGAGRWCDVFEIRDWLIQRCFIYLDPDYAAQDTARYPWLKAEDR
;
A
#
# COMPACT_ATOMS: atom_id res chain seq x y z
N MET A 1 32.91 -12.89 14.74
CA MET A 1 31.75 -13.76 14.44
C MET A 1 30.76 -12.93 13.68
N ALA A 2 30.53 -13.27 12.42
CA ALA A 2 29.38 -12.69 11.70
C ALA A 2 28.12 -13.25 12.36
N LEU A 3 27.25 -12.38 12.86
CA LEU A 3 25.92 -12.78 13.28
C LEU A 3 25.24 -13.37 12.03
N SER A 4 24.91 -14.66 12.07
CA SER A 4 24.08 -15.25 11.02
C SER A 4 22.73 -14.56 11.12
N HIS A 5 22.41 -13.69 10.14
CA HIS A 5 21.05 -13.18 10.01
C HIS A 5 20.15 -14.37 9.75
N GLU A 6 19.29 -14.64 10.72
CA GLU A 6 18.28 -15.67 10.58
C GLU A 6 17.31 -15.22 9.51
N LEU A 7 17.14 -16.04 8.45
CA LEU A 7 16.24 -15.69 7.35
C LEU A 7 14.81 -15.68 7.89
N MET A 8 14.08 -14.62 7.58
CA MET A 8 12.66 -14.53 7.91
C MET A 8 11.85 -15.56 7.11
N THR A 9 10.86 -16.14 7.76
CA THR A 9 9.86 -16.99 7.10
C THR A 9 8.89 -16.14 6.27
N ASP A 10 8.16 -16.77 5.36
CA ASP A 10 7.09 -16.12 4.60
C ASP A 10 6.03 -15.50 5.51
N GLU A 11 5.62 -16.21 6.57
CA GLU A 11 4.65 -15.71 7.54
C GLU A 11 5.18 -14.50 8.35
N GLN A 12 6.45 -14.48 8.68
CA GLN A 12 7.07 -13.32 9.34
C GLN A 12 7.08 -12.10 8.42
N ARG A 13 7.47 -12.26 7.15
CA ARG A 13 7.44 -11.17 6.16
C ARG A 13 6.01 -10.70 5.90
N LYS A 14 5.07 -11.62 5.76
CA LYS A 14 3.65 -11.31 5.63
C LYS A 14 3.15 -10.47 6.81
N SER A 15 3.57 -10.78 8.02
CA SER A 15 3.16 -10.02 9.22
C SER A 15 3.61 -8.56 9.15
N VAL A 16 4.81 -8.28 8.63
CA VAL A 16 5.30 -6.90 8.44
C VAL A 16 4.47 -6.17 7.39
N ALA A 17 4.18 -6.80 6.25
CA ALA A 17 3.36 -6.22 5.21
C ALA A 17 1.92 -5.95 5.69
N LEU A 18 1.33 -6.87 6.47
CA LEU A 18 0.01 -6.66 7.07
C LEU A 18 0.00 -5.50 8.06
N GLU A 19 1.05 -5.36 8.87
CA GLU A 19 1.17 -4.26 9.82
C GLU A 19 1.22 -2.90 9.11
N TYR A 20 1.93 -2.83 7.97
CA TYR A 20 1.96 -1.66 7.10
C TYR A 20 0.56 -1.30 6.56
N LEU A 21 -0.17 -2.27 6.01
CA LEU A 21 -1.51 -2.03 5.46
C LEU A 21 -2.50 -1.59 6.55
N LYS A 22 -2.43 -2.22 7.74
CA LYS A 22 -3.25 -1.83 8.89
C LYS A 22 -2.92 -0.43 9.40
N ALA A 23 -1.64 -0.06 9.43
CA ALA A 23 -1.23 1.29 9.79
C ALA A 23 -1.77 2.33 8.79
N PHE A 24 -1.80 1.99 7.51
CA PHE A 24 -2.41 2.85 6.48
C PHE A 24 -3.90 3.08 6.76
N ASP A 25 -4.65 2.03 7.11
CA ASP A 25 -6.07 2.14 7.48
C ASP A 25 -6.29 2.92 8.80
N ASN A 26 -5.28 2.99 9.63
CA ASN A 26 -5.34 3.59 10.97
C ASN A 26 -4.58 4.93 11.08
N GLY A 27 -4.57 5.72 10.02
CA GLY A 27 -3.96 7.05 10.02
C GLY A 27 -2.44 7.07 10.26
N GLY A 28 -1.74 5.99 9.91
CA GLY A 28 -0.30 5.87 10.06
C GLY A 28 0.16 5.32 11.41
N VAL A 29 -0.75 4.82 12.24
CA VAL A 29 -0.44 4.25 13.57
C VAL A 29 -0.46 2.72 13.50
N THR A 30 0.64 2.08 13.92
CA THR A 30 0.76 0.61 13.96
C THR A 30 -0.04 0.00 15.12
N SER A 31 -0.23 -1.32 15.10
CA SER A 31 -0.94 -2.05 16.16
C SER A 31 -0.26 -1.93 17.53
N THR A 32 1.02 -1.62 17.57
CA THR A 32 1.80 -1.40 18.80
C THR A 32 1.84 0.05 19.25
N GLY A 33 1.16 0.95 18.52
CA GLY A 33 1.09 2.37 18.83
C GLY A 33 2.26 3.21 18.28
N GLY A 34 3.17 2.58 17.51
CA GLY A 34 4.24 3.27 16.79
C GLY A 34 3.74 3.93 15.50
N GLY A 35 4.64 4.63 14.81
CA GLY A 35 4.35 5.20 13.49
C GLY A 35 4.64 4.23 12.35
N ILE A 36 3.96 4.42 11.22
CA ILE A 36 4.16 3.59 10.02
C ILE A 36 5.62 3.58 9.54
N LEU A 37 6.36 4.68 9.77
CA LEU A 37 7.78 4.78 9.38
C LEU A 37 8.69 3.86 10.21
N ASP A 38 8.24 3.39 11.37
CA ASP A 38 8.99 2.42 12.17
C ASP A 38 9.11 1.05 11.50
N LEU A 39 8.25 0.79 10.51
CA LEU A 39 8.29 -0.44 9.70
C LEU A 39 9.33 -0.42 8.58
N PHE A 40 9.96 0.71 8.32
CA PHE A 40 10.87 0.92 7.19
C PHE A 40 12.33 0.99 7.62
N ALA A 41 13.21 0.46 6.77
CA ALA A 41 14.65 0.70 6.89
C ALA A 41 14.97 2.20 6.63
N ASP A 42 16.09 2.69 7.16
CA ASP A 42 16.47 4.10 7.04
C ASP A 42 16.68 4.55 5.60
N ASP A 43 17.16 3.65 4.73
CA ASP A 43 17.42 3.85 3.30
C ASP A 43 16.34 3.23 2.40
N ALA A 44 15.17 2.92 2.95
CA ALA A 44 14.07 2.31 2.20
C ALA A 44 13.60 3.18 1.04
N GLN A 45 12.97 2.53 0.07
CA GLN A 45 12.35 3.19 -1.08
C GLN A 45 10.86 2.89 -1.12
N VAL A 46 10.07 3.90 -1.42
CA VAL A 46 8.62 3.77 -1.68
C VAL A 46 8.29 4.44 -2.99
N TYR A 47 7.55 3.74 -3.85
CA TYR A 47 6.94 4.32 -5.03
C TYR A 47 5.42 4.37 -4.88
N PHE A 48 4.85 5.53 -5.18
CA PHE A 48 3.40 5.71 -5.22
C PHE A 48 3.01 6.42 -6.54
N PRO A 49 2.04 5.89 -7.30
CA PRO A 49 1.63 6.48 -8.57
C PRO A 49 1.22 7.94 -8.43
N LYS A 50 1.63 8.78 -9.39
CA LYS A 50 1.49 10.25 -9.44
C LYS A 50 2.42 11.03 -8.49
N TRP A 51 2.86 10.45 -7.38
CA TRP A 51 3.84 11.09 -6.49
C TRP A 51 5.28 10.71 -6.85
N GLY A 52 5.48 9.48 -7.33
CA GLY A 52 6.79 9.00 -7.74
C GLY A 52 7.55 8.25 -6.65
N LEU A 53 8.89 8.34 -6.71
CA LEU A 53 9.80 7.62 -5.84
C LEU A 53 10.25 8.48 -4.66
N ALA A 54 10.10 7.96 -3.46
CA ALA A 54 10.63 8.52 -2.23
C ALA A 54 11.79 7.65 -1.71
N ASN A 55 12.91 8.28 -1.34
CA ASN A 55 14.10 7.62 -0.84
C ASN A 55 14.35 8.05 0.61
N GLY A 56 14.42 7.07 1.49
CA GLY A 56 14.65 7.28 2.92
C GLY A 56 13.42 7.78 3.68
N LYS A 57 13.47 7.63 5.00
CA LYS A 57 12.31 7.89 5.88
C LYS A 57 11.76 9.32 5.79
N ALA A 58 12.60 10.32 5.58
CA ALA A 58 12.13 11.71 5.48
C ALA A 58 11.25 11.95 4.26
N GLU A 59 11.67 11.47 3.09
CA GLU A 59 10.89 11.57 1.86
C GLU A 59 9.65 10.67 1.91
N ILE A 60 9.77 9.46 2.45
CA ILE A 60 8.64 8.53 2.62
C ILE A 60 7.58 9.15 3.55
N GLY A 61 7.99 9.78 4.63
CA GLY A 61 7.07 10.47 5.54
C GLY A 61 6.32 11.61 4.86
N LYS A 62 7.03 12.39 4.03
CA LYS A 62 6.39 13.44 3.24
C LYS A 62 5.41 12.87 2.22
N LEU A 63 5.80 11.82 1.49
CA LEU A 63 4.95 11.16 0.51
C LEU A 63 3.67 10.62 1.18
N PHE A 64 3.79 9.92 2.28
CA PHE A 64 2.61 9.40 3.00
C PHE A 64 1.74 10.50 3.58
N GLY A 65 2.33 11.60 4.03
CA GLY A 65 1.59 12.79 4.46
C GLY A 65 0.77 13.40 3.31
N ASP A 66 1.37 13.54 2.15
CA ASP A 66 0.71 14.08 0.95
C ASP A 66 -0.40 13.15 0.45
N VAL A 67 -0.14 11.84 0.36
CA VAL A 67 -1.15 10.84 -0.01
C VAL A 67 -2.29 10.83 1.00
N GLY A 68 -1.98 10.79 2.28
CA GLY A 68 -2.96 10.80 3.36
C GLY A 68 -3.84 12.04 3.36
N ALA A 69 -3.31 13.20 2.94
CA ALA A 69 -4.10 14.43 2.81
C ALA A 69 -5.15 14.36 1.68
N THR A 70 -4.99 13.47 0.71
CA THR A 70 -5.96 13.28 -0.38
C THR A 70 -7.05 12.26 -0.04
N ILE A 71 -6.82 11.43 0.97
CA ILE A 71 -7.72 10.33 1.36
C ILE A 71 -8.43 10.70 2.65
N LYS A 72 -9.76 10.70 2.65
CA LYS A 72 -10.57 10.89 3.86
C LYS A 72 -10.73 9.61 4.66
N SER A 73 -10.87 8.49 3.97
CA SER A 73 -10.97 7.17 4.58
C SER A 73 -10.49 6.09 3.63
N ILE A 74 -9.91 5.04 4.20
CA ILE A 74 -9.50 3.84 3.48
C ILE A 74 -9.68 2.62 4.38
N THR A 75 -10.15 1.53 3.78
CA THR A 75 -10.25 0.22 4.44
C THR A 75 -9.85 -0.85 3.43
N HIS A 76 -8.83 -1.63 3.75
CA HIS A 76 -8.41 -2.77 2.96
C HIS A 76 -9.28 -4.00 3.26
N HIS A 77 -9.56 -4.82 2.24
CA HIS A 77 -10.36 -6.04 2.35
C HIS A 77 -9.47 -7.25 2.65
N TYR A 78 -9.01 -7.38 3.89
CA TYR A 78 -7.97 -8.34 4.33
C TYR A 78 -8.28 -9.80 4.02
N SER A 79 -9.55 -10.20 3.96
CA SER A 79 -9.96 -11.57 3.66
C SER A 79 -9.81 -11.96 2.18
N HIS A 80 -9.51 -11.00 1.31
CA HIS A 80 -9.45 -11.18 -0.15
C HIS A 80 -8.06 -10.90 -0.74
N PHE A 81 -7.02 -10.87 0.09
CA PHE A 81 -5.66 -10.66 -0.40
C PHE A 81 -5.08 -11.92 -1.03
N ASN A 82 -4.43 -11.74 -2.17
CA ASN A 82 -3.54 -12.74 -2.74
C ASN A 82 -2.11 -12.45 -2.32
N TRP A 83 -1.40 -13.47 -1.87
CA TRP A 83 -0.03 -13.38 -1.43
C TRP A 83 0.88 -14.20 -2.32
N ILE A 84 2.01 -13.61 -2.74
CA ILE A 84 3.05 -14.28 -3.51
C ILE A 84 4.38 -14.02 -2.82
N PHE A 85 5.15 -15.06 -2.59
CA PHE A 85 6.48 -14.99 -1.98
C PHE A 85 7.51 -15.51 -2.98
N SER A 86 8.65 -14.85 -3.08
CA SER A 86 9.73 -15.27 -3.96
C SER A 86 11.08 -14.96 -3.32
N GLY A 87 11.99 -15.95 -3.38
CA GLY A 87 13.30 -15.82 -2.75
C GLY A 87 13.21 -15.60 -1.24
N SER A 88 14.20 -14.89 -0.71
CA SER A 88 14.33 -14.62 0.72
C SER A 88 13.61 -13.36 1.18
N ASP A 89 13.31 -12.42 0.27
CA ASP A 89 12.93 -11.05 0.62
C ASP A 89 11.61 -10.60 0.01
N LEU A 90 11.24 -11.12 -1.18
CA LEU A 90 10.15 -10.58 -1.96
C LEU A 90 8.79 -11.06 -1.45
N VAL A 91 7.91 -10.10 -1.21
CA VAL A 91 6.49 -10.32 -0.87
C VAL A 91 5.65 -9.48 -1.81
N VAL A 92 4.69 -10.11 -2.47
CA VAL A 92 3.69 -9.40 -3.26
C VAL A 92 2.34 -9.63 -2.61
N ALA A 93 1.62 -8.55 -2.36
CA ALA A 93 0.25 -8.58 -1.92
C ALA A 93 -0.63 -7.83 -2.94
N GLU A 94 -1.66 -8.49 -3.43
CA GLU A 94 -2.69 -7.80 -4.20
C GLU A 94 -4.05 -7.92 -3.50
N GLY A 95 -4.86 -6.91 -3.67
CA GLY A 95 -6.17 -6.89 -3.05
C GLY A 95 -7.01 -5.71 -3.50
N THR A 96 -8.07 -5.51 -2.74
CA THR A 96 -8.97 -4.39 -2.93
C THR A 96 -9.13 -3.60 -1.63
N SER A 97 -9.51 -2.36 -1.77
CA SER A 97 -9.88 -1.48 -0.67
C SER A 97 -11.05 -0.59 -1.10
N HIS A 98 -11.68 0.05 -0.15
CA HIS A 98 -12.67 1.09 -0.41
C HIS A 98 -12.42 2.29 0.49
N GLY A 99 -13.02 3.41 0.14
CA GLY A 99 -12.86 4.62 0.93
C GLY A 99 -13.45 5.84 0.28
N GLU A 100 -13.04 6.98 0.78
CA GLU A 100 -13.43 8.29 0.30
C GLU A 100 -12.19 9.16 0.07
N HIS A 101 -12.12 9.75 -1.12
CA HIS A 101 -11.10 10.72 -1.50
C HIS A 101 -11.60 12.14 -1.24
N GLN A 102 -10.72 13.13 -1.17
CA GLN A 102 -11.13 14.54 -1.03
C GLN A 102 -12.03 15.00 -2.19
N ASP A 103 -11.82 14.44 -3.39
CA ASP A 103 -12.63 14.74 -4.59
C ASP A 103 -13.95 13.98 -4.66
N GLY A 104 -14.24 13.09 -3.72
CA GLY A 104 -15.47 12.32 -3.65
C GLY A 104 -15.27 10.85 -3.27
N PRO A 105 -16.36 10.08 -3.19
CA PRO A 105 -16.26 8.65 -2.91
C PRO A 105 -15.55 7.91 -4.05
N TRP A 106 -14.93 6.79 -3.73
CA TRP A 106 -14.28 5.95 -4.73
C TRP A 106 -15.29 5.35 -5.67
N ARG A 107 -15.13 5.63 -6.97
CA ARG A 107 -16.16 5.38 -7.99
C ARG A 107 -15.69 4.52 -9.17
N ALA A 108 -14.41 4.28 -9.32
CA ALA A 108 -13.90 3.50 -10.45
C ALA A 108 -14.27 2.03 -10.29
N GLY A 109 -15.51 1.71 -10.53
CA GLY A 109 -16.08 0.38 -10.49
C GLY A 109 -16.65 -0.02 -9.13
N THR A 110 -16.90 -1.32 -8.97
CA THR A 110 -17.39 -1.92 -7.73
C THR A 110 -16.22 -2.26 -6.80
N PRO A 111 -16.45 -2.56 -5.52
CA PRO A 111 -15.39 -3.01 -4.62
C PRO A 111 -14.57 -4.20 -5.17
N GLU A 112 -15.18 -5.03 -6.01
CA GLU A 112 -14.51 -6.19 -6.62
C GLU A 112 -13.66 -5.82 -7.82
N TRP A 113 -13.96 -4.71 -8.51
CA TRP A 113 -13.39 -4.43 -9.83
C TRP A 113 -12.76 -3.05 -10.00
N GLY A 114 -12.97 -2.15 -9.07
CA GLY A 114 -12.74 -0.77 -9.34
C GLY A 114 -11.62 -0.08 -8.59
N ALA A 115 -11.91 1.16 -8.26
CA ALA A 115 -11.03 1.99 -7.43
C ALA A 115 -10.68 1.25 -6.16
N GLY A 116 -9.42 1.41 -5.73
CA GLY A 116 -8.93 0.64 -4.60
C GLY A 116 -8.44 -0.75 -4.95
N ARG A 117 -8.39 -1.11 -6.23
CA ARG A 117 -7.64 -2.28 -6.67
C ARG A 117 -6.15 -1.95 -6.66
N TRP A 118 -5.37 -2.73 -5.94
CA TRP A 118 -3.96 -2.44 -5.72
C TRP A 118 -3.10 -3.69 -5.72
N CYS A 119 -1.82 -3.48 -5.96
CA CYS A 119 -0.78 -4.48 -5.82
C CYS A 119 0.46 -3.82 -5.23
N ASP A 120 0.92 -4.32 -4.11
CA ASP A 120 2.12 -3.84 -3.43
C ASP A 120 3.23 -4.89 -3.54
N VAL A 121 4.39 -4.45 -3.99
CA VAL A 121 5.59 -5.28 -4.09
C VAL A 121 6.57 -4.83 -3.02
N PHE A 122 6.82 -5.72 -2.05
CA PHE A 122 7.72 -5.46 -0.93
C PHE A 122 9.02 -6.23 -1.07
N GLU A 123 10.11 -5.62 -0.61
CA GLU A 123 11.29 -6.33 -0.13
C GLU A 123 11.37 -6.15 1.38
N ILE A 124 11.37 -7.26 2.12
CA ILE A 124 11.35 -7.25 3.59
C ILE A 124 12.52 -8.09 4.10
N ARG A 125 13.41 -7.46 4.86
CA ARG A 125 14.55 -8.07 5.55
C ARG A 125 14.67 -7.51 6.96
N ASP A 126 15.14 -8.32 7.88
CA ASP A 126 15.40 -7.88 9.26
C ASP A 126 14.20 -7.18 9.91
N TRP A 127 12.98 -7.67 9.63
CA TRP A 127 11.70 -7.12 10.11
C TRP A 127 11.39 -5.71 9.62
N LEU A 128 12.11 -5.22 8.62
CA LEU A 128 11.92 -3.90 8.04
C LEU A 128 11.64 -3.96 6.54
N ILE A 129 10.78 -3.08 6.09
CA ILE A 129 10.52 -2.87 4.67
C ILE A 129 11.70 -2.11 4.08
N GLN A 130 12.38 -2.74 3.13
CA GLN A 130 13.49 -2.15 2.37
C GLN A 130 12.97 -1.42 1.14
N ARG A 131 11.88 -1.94 0.55
CA ARG A 131 11.21 -1.38 -0.60
C ARG A 131 9.72 -1.69 -0.54
N CYS A 132 8.90 -0.71 -0.88
CA CYS A 132 7.46 -0.89 -1.10
C CYS A 132 7.07 -0.12 -2.35
N PHE A 133 6.80 -0.83 -3.44
CA PHE A 133 6.32 -0.25 -4.68
C PHE A 133 4.84 -0.58 -4.85
N ILE A 134 4.02 0.47 -4.93
CA ILE A 134 2.57 0.41 -4.94
C ILE A 134 2.09 0.62 -6.36
N TYR A 135 1.26 -0.29 -6.85
CA TYR A 135 0.66 -0.25 -8.18
C TYR A 135 -0.85 -0.20 -8.06
N LEU A 136 -1.42 0.93 -8.39
CA LEU A 136 -2.86 1.17 -8.36
C LEU A 136 -3.23 2.31 -9.30
N ASP A 137 -4.51 2.49 -9.55
CA ASP A 137 -5.02 3.70 -10.18
C ASP A 137 -5.37 4.72 -9.10
N PRO A 138 -4.65 5.84 -9.02
CA PRO A 138 -4.90 6.87 -8.02
C PRO A 138 -6.10 7.77 -8.33
N ASP A 139 -6.79 7.55 -9.45
CA ASP A 139 -8.03 8.26 -9.80
C ASP A 139 -9.24 7.69 -9.05
N TYR A 140 -9.14 7.66 -7.73
CA TYR A 140 -10.16 7.06 -6.87
C TYR A 140 -11.58 7.62 -7.07
N ALA A 141 -11.71 8.91 -7.34
CA ALA A 141 -12.99 9.56 -7.54
C ALA A 141 -13.48 9.51 -9.00
N ALA A 142 -12.74 8.80 -9.88
CA ALA A 142 -13.06 8.63 -11.30
C ALA A 142 -13.22 9.97 -12.07
N GLN A 143 -12.36 10.93 -11.76
CA GLN A 143 -12.36 12.24 -12.44
C GLN A 143 -11.98 12.13 -13.92
N ASP A 144 -11.21 11.13 -14.28
CA ASP A 144 -10.73 10.86 -15.63
C ASP A 144 -11.56 9.79 -16.39
N THR A 145 -12.62 9.29 -15.76
CA THR A 145 -13.45 8.18 -16.28
C THR A 145 -14.03 8.43 -17.67
N ALA A 146 -14.30 9.71 -18.01
CA ALA A 146 -14.87 10.06 -19.31
C ALA A 146 -14.01 9.65 -20.52
N ARG A 147 -12.70 9.49 -20.31
CA ARG A 147 -11.77 8.99 -21.35
C ARG A 147 -11.87 7.48 -21.57
N TYR A 148 -12.41 6.76 -20.60
CA TYR A 148 -12.41 5.30 -20.56
C TYR A 148 -13.84 4.77 -20.58
N PRO A 149 -14.41 4.48 -21.77
CA PRO A 149 -15.82 4.14 -21.91
C PRO A 149 -16.24 2.87 -21.13
N TRP A 150 -15.29 2.00 -20.80
CA TRP A 150 -15.53 0.81 -20.00
C TRP A 150 -15.89 1.09 -18.53
N LEU A 151 -15.54 2.29 -18.03
CA LEU A 151 -15.73 2.69 -16.65
C LEU A 151 -16.96 3.59 -16.45
N LYS A 152 -17.79 3.77 -17.46
CA LYS A 152 -19.04 4.51 -17.33
C LYS A 152 -19.98 3.73 -16.42
N ALA A 153 -20.17 4.23 -15.20
CA ALA A 153 -20.96 3.56 -14.15
C ALA A 153 -22.45 3.42 -14.49
N GLU A 154 -22.92 4.14 -15.51
CA GLU A 154 -24.35 4.15 -15.90
C GLU A 154 -24.73 2.95 -16.78
N ASP A 155 -23.77 2.21 -17.29
CA ASP A 155 -23.98 1.11 -18.24
C ASP A 155 -23.72 -0.29 -17.64
N ARG A 156 -23.60 -0.41 -16.31
CA ARG A 156 -23.31 -1.70 -15.64
C ARG A 156 -24.31 -2.05 -14.56
#